data_31ee1bda0fc7a7506022b6f80fd95d66
#
_entry.id   31ee1bda0fc7a7506022b6f80fd95d66
#
_cell.length_a   1.000
_cell.length_b   1.000
_cell.length_c   1.000
_cell.angle_alpha   90.00
_cell.angle_beta   90.00
_cell.angle_gamma   90.00
#
_symmetry.space_group_name_H-M   'P 1'
#
loop_
_entity.id
_entity.type
_entity.pdbx_description
1 polymer ?
#
loop_
_entity_poly.entity_id
_entity_poly.type
_entity_poly.pdbx_seq_one_letter_code
_entity_poly.pdbx_strand_id
1 'polypeptide(L)'
;MKKLTIMSIALLIFAATLELPKVGLQLSAIGQIETPQPIPTPQPIQTPQPIPTPQTIPTPQPIPTPQPQTPQPIQTPQQIQTPPIQTPQPKPADPKNLGYVSPEFAENFSQQQIDQINANVEMLLLTQSCSRCDLRAVKLVNINLKNPILTGADLSDANLSGSRFEISDFVNTNLARTNLSGAELVGARISNANLRKANLTKTNLDGADLRFSDLRDADLSDANLRNANIDGATIDRASMAGTTMPDGRKNQ
;
A
#
# COMPACT_ATOMS: atom_id res chain seq x y z
N MET A 1 -26.00 -4.32 60.97
CA MET A 1 -27.41 -4.59 61.33
C MET A 1 -28.29 -4.20 60.17
N LYS A 2 -29.18 -5.11 59.73
CA LYS A 2 -30.36 -4.94 58.86
C LYS A 2 -30.01 -4.70 57.35
N LYS A 3 -30.58 -5.38 56.42
CA LYS A 3 -31.34 -6.63 56.20
C LYS A 3 -31.53 -6.69 54.68
N LEU A 4 -31.31 -7.87 54.13
CA LEU A 4 -31.79 -8.36 52.84
C LEU A 4 -33.27 -7.98 52.59
N THR A 5 -33.62 -7.66 51.37
CA THR A 5 -34.94 -8.03 50.86
C THR A 5 -34.85 -8.36 49.36
N ILE A 6 -35.06 -9.61 49.06
CA ILE A 6 -35.36 -10.22 47.78
C ILE A 6 -36.83 -9.88 47.47
N MET A 7 -37.10 -9.40 46.24
CA MET A 7 -38.49 -9.51 45.73
C MET A 7 -38.45 -9.92 44.24
N SER A 8 -38.88 -11.17 44.07
CA SER A 8 -39.44 -11.71 42.82
C SER A 8 -40.69 -10.95 42.40
N ILE A 9 -40.83 -10.63 41.11
CA ILE A 9 -42.10 -10.29 40.48
C ILE A 9 -42.15 -10.95 39.12
N ALA A 10 -42.84 -11.99 39.06
CA ALA A 10 -44.05 -12.40 38.34
C ALA A 10 -44.14 -11.97 36.86
N LEU A 11 -44.12 -13.01 36.09
CA LEU A 11 -44.60 -13.19 34.73
C LEU A 11 -46.03 -12.68 34.55
N LEU A 12 -46.26 -11.73 33.67
CA LEU A 12 -47.59 -11.35 33.20
C LEU A 12 -47.69 -11.61 31.71
N ILE A 13 -48.33 -12.72 31.39
CA ILE A 13 -48.76 -13.09 30.03
C ILE A 13 -49.97 -12.18 29.68
N PHE A 14 -49.79 -11.32 28.68
CA PHE A 14 -50.90 -10.64 28.05
C PHE A 14 -51.17 -11.32 26.70
N ALA A 15 -52.18 -12.12 26.65
CA ALA A 15 -52.78 -12.67 25.44
C ALA A 15 -53.60 -11.53 24.78
N ALA A 16 -53.07 -10.94 23.69
CA ALA A 16 -53.87 -10.12 22.81
C ALA A 16 -54.22 -10.96 21.57
N THR A 17 -55.47 -11.34 21.49
CA THR A 17 -56.08 -11.92 20.28
C THR A 17 -56.13 -10.88 19.20
N LEU A 18 -55.30 -11.01 18.17
CA LEU A 18 -55.41 -10.21 16.93
C LEU A 18 -56.06 -11.11 15.88
N GLU A 19 -57.24 -10.71 15.42
CA GLU A 19 -57.97 -11.34 14.31
C GLU A 19 -57.16 -11.14 13.01
N LEU A 20 -56.84 -12.24 12.35
CA LEU A 20 -56.22 -12.24 11.04
C LEU A 20 -57.32 -12.10 9.95
N PRO A 21 -57.17 -11.21 8.97
CA PRO A 21 -58.06 -11.20 7.82
C PRO A 21 -57.83 -12.45 6.96
N LYS A 22 -58.90 -13.09 6.56
CA LYS A 22 -58.96 -14.21 5.63
C LYS A 22 -58.51 -13.70 4.23
N VAL A 23 -57.28 -13.94 3.88
CA VAL A 23 -56.79 -13.81 2.51
C VAL A 23 -56.81 -15.24 1.91
N GLY A 24 -57.60 -15.38 0.83
CA GLY A 24 -57.77 -16.67 0.14
C GLY A 24 -56.48 -17.23 -0.39
N LEU A 25 -56.14 -18.43 0.04
CA LEU A 25 -55.07 -19.24 -0.55
C LEU A 25 -55.51 -19.74 -1.91
N GLN A 26 -55.02 -19.14 -2.98
CA GLN A 26 -54.98 -19.83 -4.26
C GLN A 26 -53.81 -20.80 -4.24
N LEU A 27 -54.15 -22.10 -4.15
CA LEU A 27 -53.21 -23.18 -4.49
C LEU A 27 -53.00 -23.18 -5.98
N SER A 28 -51.88 -22.72 -6.44
CA SER A 28 -51.42 -22.98 -7.81
C SER A 28 -49.90 -23.22 -7.75
N ALA A 29 -49.53 -24.34 -8.35
CA ALA A 29 -48.20 -24.80 -8.69
C ALA A 29 -47.30 -25.27 -7.53
N ILE A 30 -47.54 -26.54 -7.12
CA ILE A 30 -46.46 -27.36 -6.56
C ILE A 30 -45.47 -27.58 -7.73
N GLY A 31 -44.40 -26.78 -7.74
CA GLY A 31 -43.23 -27.00 -8.58
C GLY A 31 -42.65 -28.37 -8.24
N GLN A 32 -42.46 -29.20 -9.25
CA GLN A 32 -41.84 -30.50 -9.13
C GLN A 32 -40.49 -30.37 -8.44
N ILE A 33 -40.30 -31.15 -7.37
CA ILE A 33 -38.99 -31.36 -6.75
C ILE A 33 -38.17 -32.13 -7.80
N GLU A 34 -37.27 -31.43 -8.49
CA GLU A 34 -36.28 -32.06 -9.32
C GLU A 34 -35.42 -32.99 -8.46
N THR A 35 -35.46 -34.27 -8.76
CA THR A 35 -34.56 -35.25 -8.15
C THR A 35 -33.11 -34.86 -8.44
N PRO A 36 -32.19 -34.85 -7.46
CA PRO A 36 -30.79 -34.54 -7.70
C PRO A 36 -30.25 -35.48 -8.80
N GLN A 37 -29.66 -34.87 -9.82
CA GLN A 37 -28.91 -35.59 -10.84
C GLN A 37 -27.80 -36.42 -10.21
N PRO A 38 -27.59 -37.67 -10.60
CA PRO A 38 -26.49 -38.47 -10.08
C PRO A 38 -25.15 -37.80 -10.40
N ILE A 39 -24.29 -37.73 -9.38
CA ILE A 39 -22.94 -37.20 -9.52
C ILE A 39 -22.22 -38.04 -10.58
N PRO A 40 -21.62 -37.39 -11.60
CA PRO A 40 -20.86 -38.13 -12.61
C PRO A 40 -19.70 -38.89 -11.96
N THR A 41 -19.63 -40.18 -12.25
CA THR A 41 -18.52 -41.03 -11.80
C THR A 41 -17.19 -40.45 -12.26
N PRO A 42 -16.18 -40.39 -11.37
CA PRO A 42 -14.85 -39.91 -11.75
C PRO A 42 -14.30 -40.76 -12.92
N GLN A 43 -13.85 -40.09 -13.95
CA GLN A 43 -13.15 -40.74 -15.06
C GLN A 43 -11.87 -41.42 -14.51
N PRO A 44 -11.50 -42.59 -14.97
CA PRO A 44 -10.26 -43.24 -14.55
C PRO A 44 -9.06 -42.37 -14.89
N ILE A 45 -8.22 -42.17 -13.88
CA ILE A 45 -6.96 -41.44 -14.02
C ILE A 45 -6.12 -42.16 -15.08
N GLN A 46 -5.83 -41.45 -16.18
CA GLN A 46 -4.93 -41.97 -17.19
C GLN A 46 -3.55 -42.22 -16.56
N THR A 47 -3.07 -43.43 -16.71
CA THR A 47 -1.71 -43.77 -16.27
C THR A 47 -0.68 -42.87 -16.96
N PRO A 48 0.26 -42.29 -16.22
CA PRO A 48 1.31 -41.46 -16.81
C PRO A 48 2.06 -42.24 -17.91
N GLN A 49 2.21 -41.59 -19.06
CA GLN A 49 3.06 -42.12 -20.12
C GLN A 49 4.49 -42.27 -19.60
N PRO A 50 5.21 -43.36 -19.97
CA PRO A 50 6.60 -43.53 -19.55
C PRO A 50 7.47 -42.39 -20.08
N ILE A 51 8.26 -41.82 -19.18
CA ILE A 51 9.22 -40.77 -19.48
C ILE A 51 10.21 -41.28 -20.53
N PRO A 52 10.43 -40.58 -21.65
CA PRO A 52 11.41 -40.98 -22.64
C PRO A 52 12.80 -41.08 -21.98
N THR A 53 13.47 -42.21 -22.22
CA THR A 53 14.84 -42.47 -21.76
C THR A 53 15.79 -41.33 -22.22
N PRO A 54 16.66 -40.82 -21.35
CA PRO A 54 17.60 -39.78 -21.75
C PRO A 54 18.47 -40.29 -22.90
N GLN A 55 18.51 -39.50 -23.98
CA GLN A 55 19.46 -39.76 -25.07
C GLN A 55 20.87 -39.64 -24.51
N THR A 56 21.72 -40.61 -24.84
CA THR A 56 23.12 -40.64 -24.46
C THR A 56 23.81 -39.38 -25.00
N ILE A 57 24.36 -38.61 -24.07
CA ILE A 57 25.20 -37.45 -24.40
C ILE A 57 26.45 -37.96 -25.12
N PRO A 58 26.79 -37.45 -26.30
CA PRO A 58 28.01 -37.84 -26.98
C PRO A 58 29.21 -37.47 -26.11
N THR A 59 30.12 -38.43 -25.97
CA THR A 59 31.38 -38.29 -25.22
C THR A 59 32.17 -37.07 -25.76
N PRO A 60 32.62 -36.16 -24.90
CA PRO A 60 33.45 -35.04 -25.36
C PRO A 60 34.74 -35.54 -26.02
N GLN A 61 35.03 -34.99 -27.18
CA GLN A 61 36.31 -35.24 -27.85
C GLN A 61 37.46 -34.71 -26.98
N PRO A 62 38.61 -35.40 -26.93
CA PRO A 62 39.75 -34.94 -26.16
C PRO A 62 40.25 -33.59 -26.69
N ILE A 63 40.36 -32.65 -25.78
CA ILE A 63 40.94 -31.34 -26.05
C ILE A 63 42.40 -31.51 -26.46
N PRO A 64 42.88 -30.98 -27.59
CA PRO A 64 44.26 -31.06 -27.96
C PRO A 64 45.15 -30.43 -26.89
N THR A 65 46.13 -31.15 -26.43
CA THR A 65 47.13 -30.71 -25.44
C THR A 65 47.87 -29.48 -25.98
N PRO A 66 47.95 -28.36 -25.27
CA PRO A 66 48.75 -27.21 -25.70
C PRO A 66 50.23 -27.60 -25.72
N GLN A 67 50.91 -27.34 -26.83
CA GLN A 67 52.37 -27.45 -26.90
C GLN A 67 53.00 -26.46 -25.89
N PRO A 68 54.11 -26.87 -25.22
CA PRO A 68 54.83 -25.96 -24.33
C PRO A 68 55.45 -24.81 -25.15
N GLN A 69 54.88 -23.64 -24.97
CA GLN A 69 55.50 -22.40 -25.45
C GLN A 69 56.49 -21.97 -24.36
N THR A 70 57.74 -21.79 -24.80
CA THR A 70 58.80 -21.17 -23.98
C THR A 70 58.34 -19.84 -23.41
N PRO A 71 58.49 -19.58 -22.12
CA PRO A 71 58.08 -18.31 -21.55
C PRO A 71 58.87 -17.16 -22.13
N GLN A 72 58.23 -16.23 -22.79
CA GLN A 72 58.80 -14.91 -23.09
C GLN A 72 59.01 -14.16 -21.77
N PRO A 73 60.10 -13.39 -21.62
CA PRO A 73 60.30 -12.59 -20.41
C PRO A 73 59.12 -11.62 -20.24
N ILE A 74 58.50 -11.71 -19.04
CA ILE A 74 57.43 -10.83 -18.61
C ILE A 74 58.00 -9.43 -18.59
N GLN A 75 57.60 -8.60 -19.54
CA GLN A 75 57.78 -7.14 -19.41
C GLN A 75 56.99 -6.70 -18.18
N THR A 76 57.70 -6.12 -17.22
CA THR A 76 57.10 -5.48 -16.07
C THR A 76 55.94 -4.56 -16.53
N PRO A 77 54.73 -4.73 -15.97
CA PRO A 77 53.64 -3.81 -16.34
C PRO A 77 54.08 -2.41 -15.98
N GLN A 78 54.20 -1.53 -17.00
CA GLN A 78 54.22 -0.09 -16.77
C GLN A 78 52.93 0.20 -15.97
N GLN A 79 53.12 0.75 -14.79
CA GLN A 79 51.99 1.28 -14.01
C GLN A 79 51.26 2.27 -14.88
N ILE A 80 50.13 1.86 -15.48
CA ILE A 80 49.16 2.78 -16.01
C ILE A 80 48.65 3.53 -14.77
N GLN A 81 49.21 4.71 -14.56
CA GLN A 81 48.61 5.69 -13.65
C GLN A 81 47.25 6.05 -14.24
N THR A 82 46.22 5.32 -13.86
CA THR A 82 44.87 5.78 -14.06
C THR A 82 44.79 7.15 -13.37
N PRO A 83 44.43 8.23 -14.08
CA PRO A 83 44.18 9.48 -13.38
C PRO A 83 43.16 9.18 -12.29
N PRO A 84 43.32 9.72 -11.09
CA PRO A 84 42.34 9.51 -10.01
C PRO A 84 40.98 9.85 -10.61
N ILE A 85 40.05 8.88 -10.56
CA ILE A 85 38.63 9.13 -10.83
C ILE A 85 38.26 10.23 -9.87
N GLN A 86 38.24 11.46 -10.37
CA GLN A 86 37.65 12.57 -9.64
C GLN A 86 36.17 12.23 -9.61
N THR A 87 35.75 11.57 -8.50
CA THR A 87 34.34 11.64 -8.12
C THR A 87 33.98 13.11 -8.21
N PRO A 88 32.95 13.49 -8.97
CA PRO A 88 32.54 14.88 -9.01
C PRO A 88 32.37 15.31 -7.55
N GLN A 89 33.22 16.21 -7.08
CA GLN A 89 32.99 16.84 -5.78
C GLN A 89 31.60 17.42 -5.88
N PRO A 90 30.69 17.11 -4.95
CA PRO A 90 29.40 17.76 -4.93
C PRO A 90 29.69 19.26 -4.96
N LYS A 91 29.21 19.91 -6.02
CA LYS A 91 29.26 21.37 -6.16
C LYS A 91 28.77 21.92 -4.83
N PRO A 92 29.50 22.86 -4.17
CA PRO A 92 29.00 23.44 -2.94
C PRO A 92 27.56 23.86 -3.19
N ALA A 93 26.61 23.27 -2.43
CA ALA A 93 25.21 23.52 -2.62
C ALA A 93 25.00 25.04 -2.50
N ASP A 94 24.38 25.64 -3.51
CA ASP A 94 23.88 27.01 -3.39
C ASP A 94 22.98 27.02 -2.16
N PRO A 95 23.26 27.81 -1.10
CA PRO A 95 22.46 27.81 0.12
C PRO A 95 20.99 28.21 -0.14
N LYS A 96 20.63 28.56 -1.35
CA LYS A 96 19.26 28.79 -1.81
C LYS A 96 18.68 27.64 -2.62
N ASN A 97 19.43 26.60 -2.93
CA ASN A 97 18.92 25.45 -3.66
C ASN A 97 18.36 24.40 -2.65
N LEU A 98 17.12 24.57 -2.31
CA LEU A 98 16.39 23.67 -1.41
C LEU A 98 15.97 22.35 -2.10
N GLY A 99 16.18 22.24 -3.41
CA GLY A 99 15.78 21.05 -4.19
C GLY A 99 14.29 20.75 -4.03
N TYR A 100 14.00 19.62 -3.40
CA TYR A 100 12.62 19.15 -3.16
C TYR A 100 12.03 19.61 -1.82
N VAL A 101 12.83 20.16 -0.90
CA VAL A 101 12.33 20.63 0.41
C VAL A 101 11.54 21.91 0.24
N SER A 102 10.34 21.96 0.80
CA SER A 102 9.49 23.15 0.76
C SER A 102 10.14 24.32 1.51
N PRO A 103 10.19 25.53 0.91
CA PRO A 103 10.88 26.69 1.49
C PRO A 103 10.40 27.07 2.89
N GLU A 104 9.12 26.90 3.17
CA GLU A 104 8.47 27.20 4.45
C GLU A 104 8.98 26.33 5.61
N PHE A 105 9.62 25.21 5.31
CA PHE A 105 10.18 24.29 6.31
C PHE A 105 11.71 24.27 6.31
N ALA A 106 12.35 24.93 5.35
CA ALA A 106 13.79 24.82 5.12
C ALA A 106 14.64 25.22 6.33
N GLU A 107 14.19 26.19 7.12
CA GLU A 107 14.88 26.62 8.35
C GLU A 107 14.89 25.56 9.47
N ASN A 108 14.01 24.55 9.36
CA ASN A 108 13.95 23.46 10.34
C ASN A 108 14.99 22.36 10.06
N PHE A 109 15.75 22.46 8.97
CA PHE A 109 16.73 21.46 8.55
C PHE A 109 18.11 22.05 8.36
N SER A 110 19.14 21.30 8.76
CA SER A 110 20.50 21.60 8.35
C SER A 110 20.72 21.32 6.87
N GLN A 111 21.72 21.93 6.23
CA GLN A 111 22.02 21.66 4.83
C GLN A 111 22.25 20.17 4.56
N GLN A 112 22.94 19.47 5.47
CA GLN A 112 23.17 18.02 5.34
C GLN A 112 21.86 17.22 5.34
N GLN A 113 20.86 17.62 6.12
CA GLN A 113 19.54 16.98 6.11
C GLN A 113 18.82 17.24 4.79
N ILE A 114 18.89 18.47 4.28
CA ILE A 114 18.30 18.83 2.97
C ILE A 114 18.93 18.00 1.86
N ASP A 115 20.25 17.87 1.84
CA ASP A 115 20.96 17.07 0.85
C ASP A 115 20.55 15.58 0.93
N GLN A 116 20.40 15.06 2.14
CA GLN A 116 19.94 13.67 2.34
C GLN A 116 18.50 13.48 1.88
N ILE A 117 17.61 14.41 2.19
CA ILE A 117 16.20 14.37 1.74
C ILE A 117 16.15 14.41 0.20
N ASN A 118 16.92 15.29 -0.43
CA ASN A 118 16.99 15.37 -1.89
C ASN A 118 17.50 14.07 -2.51
N ALA A 119 18.54 13.46 -1.96
CA ALA A 119 19.04 12.15 -2.40
C ALA A 119 17.99 11.04 -2.25
N ASN A 120 17.22 11.06 -1.17
CA ASN A 120 16.11 10.12 -0.95
C ASN A 120 15.00 10.30 -1.99
N VAL A 121 14.68 11.54 -2.36
CA VAL A 121 13.70 11.82 -3.41
C VAL A 121 14.19 11.33 -4.77
N GLU A 122 15.44 11.59 -5.13
CA GLU A 122 16.03 11.09 -6.38
C GLU A 122 15.98 9.56 -6.42
N MET A 123 16.33 8.88 -5.33
CA MET A 123 16.22 7.43 -5.22
C MET A 123 14.76 6.97 -5.43
N LEU A 124 13.79 7.63 -4.78
CA LEU A 124 12.37 7.32 -4.95
C LEU A 124 11.93 7.46 -6.41
N LEU A 125 12.30 8.56 -7.06
CA LEU A 125 11.92 8.82 -8.45
C LEU A 125 12.54 7.82 -9.44
N LEU A 126 13.76 7.36 -9.16
CA LEU A 126 14.47 6.42 -10.03
C LEU A 126 14.03 4.96 -9.81
N THR A 127 13.86 4.56 -8.55
CA THR A 127 13.66 3.15 -8.19
C THR A 127 12.22 2.81 -7.80
N GLN A 128 11.37 3.81 -7.63
CA GLN A 128 10.02 3.67 -7.06
C GLN A 128 10.03 3.11 -5.62
N SER A 129 11.14 3.19 -4.91
CA SER A 129 11.28 2.64 -3.56
C SER A 129 12.09 3.55 -2.66
N CYS A 130 11.56 3.81 -1.46
CA CYS A 130 12.22 4.59 -0.42
C CYS A 130 11.69 4.19 0.97
N SER A 131 11.88 2.92 1.34
CA SER A 131 11.45 2.43 2.65
C SER A 131 12.27 3.08 3.77
N ARG A 132 11.58 3.55 4.82
CA ARG A 132 12.17 4.23 5.99
C ARG A 132 13.00 5.48 5.65
N CYS A 133 12.81 6.07 4.48
CA CYS A 133 13.48 7.31 4.10
C CYS A 133 12.93 8.50 4.89
N ASP A 134 13.79 9.48 5.10
CA ASP A 134 13.39 10.82 5.48
C ASP A 134 12.98 11.58 4.22
N LEU A 135 11.68 11.88 4.11
CA LEU A 135 11.04 12.62 3.02
C LEU A 135 10.19 13.78 3.58
N ARG A 136 10.57 14.25 4.78
CA ARG A 136 9.84 15.33 5.46
C ARG A 136 9.84 16.61 4.64
N ALA A 137 8.70 17.29 4.66
CA ALA A 137 8.52 18.59 4.02
C ALA A 137 8.86 18.64 2.51
N VAL A 138 8.90 17.48 1.82
CA VAL A 138 9.16 17.46 0.38
C VAL A 138 7.96 18.00 -0.41
N LYS A 139 8.24 18.66 -1.52
CA LYS A 139 7.24 19.12 -2.47
C LYS A 139 7.28 18.24 -3.73
N LEU A 140 6.35 17.31 -3.81
CA LEU A 140 6.21 16.34 -4.90
C LEU A 140 4.77 16.41 -5.45
N VAL A 141 4.43 17.54 -6.02
CA VAL A 141 3.07 17.84 -6.52
C VAL A 141 2.87 17.29 -7.92
N ASN A 142 1.71 16.67 -8.19
CA ASN A 142 1.33 16.10 -9.49
C ASN A 142 2.33 15.06 -10.04
N ILE A 143 3.08 14.38 -9.19
CA ILE A 143 3.96 13.29 -9.64
C ILE A 143 3.15 12.01 -9.89
N ASN A 144 3.70 11.12 -10.69
CA ASN A 144 3.12 9.81 -10.97
C ASN A 144 4.15 8.73 -10.69
N LEU A 145 3.96 8.01 -9.59
CA LEU A 145 4.79 6.88 -9.20
C LEU A 145 3.99 5.58 -9.38
N LYS A 146 4.62 4.57 -9.97
CA LYS A 146 3.97 3.28 -10.19
C LYS A 146 4.27 2.33 -9.04
N ASN A 147 3.24 2.01 -8.25
CA ASN A 147 3.34 1.08 -7.12
C ASN A 147 4.52 1.39 -6.17
N PRO A 148 4.72 2.63 -5.74
CA PRO A 148 5.90 2.98 -4.95
C PRO A 148 5.89 2.28 -3.60
N ILE A 149 7.09 1.90 -3.11
CA ILE A 149 7.29 1.30 -1.80
C ILE A 149 7.84 2.37 -0.86
N LEU A 150 7.00 2.82 0.07
CA LEU A 150 7.29 3.88 1.04
C LEU A 150 7.11 3.39 2.48
N THR A 151 7.12 2.07 2.68
CA THR A 151 6.93 1.45 4.00
C THR A 151 7.83 2.07 5.07
N GLY A 152 7.22 2.62 6.12
CA GLY A 152 7.92 3.22 7.25
C GLY A 152 8.65 4.54 6.96
N ALA A 153 8.47 5.14 5.78
CA ALA A 153 9.05 6.45 5.47
C ALA A 153 8.43 7.57 6.30
N ASP A 154 9.16 8.65 6.51
CA ASP A 154 8.64 9.87 7.11
C ASP A 154 8.35 10.90 6.01
N LEU A 155 7.06 11.15 5.76
CA LEU A 155 6.52 12.11 4.80
C LEU A 155 5.78 13.26 5.52
N SER A 156 6.04 13.44 6.82
CA SER A 156 5.37 14.51 7.56
C SER A 156 5.65 15.87 6.93
N ASP A 157 4.62 16.73 6.94
CA ASP A 157 4.66 18.06 6.33
C ASP A 157 4.90 18.09 4.81
N ALA A 158 4.93 16.94 4.13
CA ALA A 158 5.12 16.87 2.68
C ALA A 158 3.91 17.38 1.91
N ASN A 159 4.16 17.93 0.71
CA ASN A 159 3.11 18.27 -0.24
C ASN A 159 3.12 17.30 -1.42
N LEU A 160 2.13 16.41 -1.42
CA LEU A 160 1.90 15.35 -2.42
C LEU A 160 0.62 15.57 -3.22
N SER A 161 0.10 16.80 -3.22
CA SER A 161 -1.20 17.11 -3.82
C SER A 161 -1.26 16.76 -5.30
N GLY A 162 -2.40 16.20 -5.73
CA GLY A 162 -2.66 15.80 -7.12
C GLY A 162 -1.80 14.65 -7.63
N SER A 163 -0.99 14.02 -6.78
CA SER A 163 -0.09 12.95 -7.20
C SER A 163 -0.78 11.59 -7.29
N ARG A 164 -0.21 10.67 -8.07
CA ARG A 164 -0.73 9.32 -8.26
C ARG A 164 0.15 8.31 -7.56
N PHE A 165 -0.48 7.54 -6.67
CA PHE A 165 0.12 6.52 -5.82
C PHE A 165 -0.74 5.25 -5.81
N GLU A 166 -1.29 4.87 -6.95
CA GLU A 166 -2.13 3.67 -7.06
C GLU A 166 -1.34 2.42 -6.65
N ILE A 167 -1.98 1.52 -5.87
CA ILE A 167 -1.40 0.25 -5.40
C ILE A 167 -0.06 0.46 -4.64
N SER A 168 0.16 1.63 -4.07
CA SER A 168 1.38 1.97 -3.31
C SER A 168 1.41 1.31 -1.94
N ASP A 169 2.62 1.20 -1.36
CA ASP A 169 2.82 0.69 -0.01
C ASP A 169 3.28 1.81 0.94
N PHE A 170 2.34 2.31 1.74
CA PHE A 170 2.53 3.29 2.80
C PHE A 170 2.36 2.66 4.20
N VAL A 171 2.55 1.36 4.34
CA VAL A 171 2.42 0.69 5.64
C VAL A 171 3.40 1.28 6.66
N ASN A 172 2.92 1.60 7.87
CA ASN A 172 3.69 2.23 8.94
C ASN A 172 4.31 3.60 8.59
N THR A 173 3.86 4.28 7.56
CA THR A 173 4.39 5.58 7.11
C THR A 173 3.91 6.71 8.01
N ASN A 174 4.78 7.68 8.27
CA ASN A 174 4.38 8.93 8.90
C ASN A 174 3.92 9.93 7.83
N LEU A 175 2.62 10.17 7.75
CA LEU A 175 1.95 11.12 6.85
C LEU A 175 1.30 12.28 7.64
N ALA A 176 1.79 12.55 8.85
CA ALA A 176 1.22 13.60 9.67
C ALA A 176 1.37 14.97 8.99
N ARG A 177 0.27 15.73 8.93
CA ARG A 177 0.21 17.06 8.30
C ARG A 177 0.56 17.09 6.80
N THR A 178 0.63 15.93 6.16
CA THR A 178 0.88 15.83 4.71
C THR A 178 -0.30 16.39 3.93
N ASN A 179 -0.03 17.12 2.86
CA ASN A 179 -1.05 17.52 1.89
C ASN A 179 -1.16 16.46 0.79
N LEU A 180 -2.24 15.69 0.81
CA LEU A 180 -2.62 14.68 -0.18
C LEU A 180 -3.86 15.10 -0.98
N SER A 181 -4.23 16.38 -0.95
CA SER A 181 -5.46 16.84 -1.59
C SER A 181 -5.49 16.47 -3.08
N GLY A 182 -6.60 15.84 -3.51
CA GLY A 182 -6.78 15.40 -4.89
C GLY A 182 -5.84 14.28 -5.35
N ALA A 183 -5.11 13.64 -4.45
CA ALA A 183 -4.22 12.53 -4.81
C ALA A 183 -5.02 11.25 -5.16
N GLU A 184 -4.47 10.41 -6.04
CA GLU A 184 -5.00 9.10 -6.40
C GLU A 184 -4.28 8.00 -5.60
N LEU A 185 -4.99 7.38 -4.67
CA LEU A 185 -4.50 6.33 -3.75
C LEU A 185 -5.33 5.04 -3.88
N VAL A 186 -5.87 4.78 -5.07
CA VAL A 186 -6.70 3.59 -5.34
C VAL A 186 -5.93 2.32 -5.01
N GLY A 187 -6.51 1.47 -4.14
CA GLY A 187 -5.90 0.21 -3.71
C GLY A 187 -4.60 0.35 -2.92
N ALA A 188 -4.25 1.55 -2.44
CA ALA A 188 -3.04 1.77 -1.67
C ALA A 188 -3.10 1.08 -0.30
N ARG A 189 -1.98 0.56 0.16
CA ARG A 189 -1.80 -0.01 1.50
C ARG A 189 -1.30 1.08 2.45
N ILE A 190 -2.20 1.54 3.35
CA ILE A 190 -1.93 2.66 4.26
C ILE A 190 -2.13 2.20 5.72
N SER A 191 -2.08 0.89 5.96
CA SER A 191 -2.32 0.35 7.30
C SER A 191 -1.25 0.78 8.29
N ASN A 192 -1.67 1.03 9.55
CA ASN A 192 -0.84 1.54 10.63
C ASN A 192 -0.13 2.88 10.32
N ALA A 193 -0.56 3.64 9.32
CA ALA A 193 0.02 4.94 9.01
C ALA A 193 -0.47 6.03 9.97
N ASN A 194 0.37 7.01 10.22
CA ASN A 194 0.01 8.21 10.95
C ASN A 194 -0.44 9.30 9.96
N LEU A 195 -1.73 9.53 9.87
CA LEU A 195 -2.37 10.54 9.00
C LEU A 195 -2.94 11.73 9.80
N ARG A 196 -2.45 11.93 11.03
CA ARG A 196 -2.96 13.01 11.87
C ARG A 196 -2.80 14.37 11.20
N LYS A 197 -3.92 15.13 11.17
CA LYS A 197 -3.97 16.46 10.55
C LYS A 197 -3.58 16.46 9.06
N ALA A 198 -3.59 15.33 8.39
CA ALA A 198 -3.37 15.27 6.95
C ALA A 198 -4.54 15.91 6.21
N ASN A 199 -4.23 16.57 5.10
CA ASN A 199 -5.23 17.06 4.16
C ASN A 199 -5.48 15.99 3.09
N LEU A 200 -6.60 15.31 3.19
CA LEU A 200 -7.08 14.26 2.27
C LEU A 200 -8.29 14.74 1.45
N THR A 201 -8.50 16.06 1.35
CA THR A 201 -9.64 16.60 0.61
C THR A 201 -9.63 16.13 -0.84
N LYS A 202 -10.78 15.63 -1.31
CA LYS A 202 -10.94 15.11 -2.70
C LYS A 202 -9.97 13.99 -3.09
N THR A 203 -9.32 13.34 -2.12
CA THR A 203 -8.43 12.20 -2.37
C THR A 203 -9.25 10.98 -2.79
N ASN A 204 -8.77 10.24 -3.77
CA ASN A 204 -9.37 8.98 -4.17
C ASN A 204 -8.70 7.80 -3.45
N LEU A 205 -9.38 7.24 -2.47
CA LEU A 205 -8.96 6.10 -1.63
C LEU A 205 -9.78 4.84 -1.92
N ASP A 206 -10.36 4.72 -3.13
CA ASP A 206 -11.19 3.55 -3.48
C ASP A 206 -10.41 2.25 -3.30
N GLY A 207 -10.95 1.33 -2.49
CA GLY A 207 -10.32 0.05 -2.17
C GLY A 207 -9.03 0.13 -1.36
N ALA A 208 -8.66 1.29 -0.79
CA ALA A 208 -7.45 1.42 0.03
C ALA A 208 -7.56 0.67 1.36
N ASP A 209 -6.43 0.18 1.87
CA ASP A 209 -6.32 -0.44 3.19
C ASP A 209 -5.82 0.58 4.22
N LEU A 210 -6.72 1.13 5.02
CA LEU A 210 -6.46 2.12 6.07
C LEU A 210 -6.54 1.50 7.48
N ARG A 211 -6.50 0.18 7.61
CA ARG A 211 -6.65 -0.49 8.90
C ARG A 211 -5.64 0.01 9.92
N PHE A 212 -6.14 0.27 11.13
CA PHE A 212 -5.34 0.74 12.26
C PHE A 212 -4.58 2.06 12.01
N SER A 213 -4.92 2.82 10.98
CA SER A 213 -4.33 4.14 10.73
C SER A 213 -4.90 5.20 11.68
N ASP A 214 -4.09 6.23 11.95
CA ASP A 214 -4.49 7.36 12.78
C ASP A 214 -4.85 8.56 11.91
N LEU A 215 -6.16 8.79 11.74
CA LEU A 215 -6.74 9.88 10.95
C LEU A 215 -7.26 11.03 11.82
N ARG A 216 -6.85 11.09 13.08
CA ARG A 216 -7.33 12.15 13.99
C ARG A 216 -7.02 13.53 13.45
N ASP A 217 -8.03 14.41 13.52
CA ASP A 217 -7.94 15.79 13.04
C ASP A 217 -7.64 15.90 11.51
N ALA A 218 -7.71 14.81 10.72
CA ALA A 218 -7.51 14.83 9.27
C ALA A 218 -8.74 15.46 8.57
N ASP A 219 -8.51 16.03 7.39
CA ASP A 219 -9.58 16.53 6.53
C ASP A 219 -9.79 15.59 5.33
N LEU A 220 -10.90 14.82 5.37
CA LEU A 220 -11.33 13.91 4.32
C LEU A 220 -12.51 14.49 3.50
N SER A 221 -12.77 15.80 3.59
CA SER A 221 -13.89 16.41 2.89
C SER A 221 -13.86 16.10 1.39
N ASP A 222 -15.00 15.62 0.85
CA ASP A 222 -15.15 15.15 -0.52
C ASP A 222 -14.24 13.96 -0.93
N ALA A 223 -13.54 13.31 -0.01
CA ALA A 223 -12.74 12.13 -0.31
C ALA A 223 -13.61 10.93 -0.72
N ASN A 224 -13.05 10.02 -1.53
CA ASN A 224 -13.68 8.77 -1.92
C ASN A 224 -13.05 7.59 -1.16
N LEU A 225 -13.75 7.09 -0.13
CA LEU A 225 -13.36 5.88 0.64
C LEU A 225 -14.13 4.63 0.19
N ARG A 226 -14.79 4.64 -0.96
CA ARG A 226 -15.57 3.50 -1.42
C ARG A 226 -14.70 2.23 -1.38
N ASN A 227 -15.27 1.10 -0.91
CA ASN A 227 -14.56 -0.17 -0.77
C ASN A 227 -13.29 -0.13 0.10
N ALA A 228 -12.95 1.01 0.72
CA ALA A 228 -11.77 1.09 1.59
C ALA A 228 -12.00 0.29 2.88
N ASN A 229 -10.94 -0.33 3.40
CA ASN A 229 -10.96 -0.97 4.71
C ASN A 229 -10.44 0.01 5.77
N ILE A 230 -11.33 0.46 6.67
CA ILE A 230 -11.04 1.38 7.77
C ILE A 230 -11.11 0.71 9.15
N ASP A 231 -11.08 -0.62 9.23
CA ASP A 231 -11.19 -1.36 10.48
C ASP A 231 -10.09 -0.95 11.46
N GLY A 232 -10.48 -0.57 12.67
CA GLY A 232 -9.54 -0.10 13.70
C GLY A 232 -8.87 1.24 13.41
N ALA A 233 -9.24 1.95 12.33
CA ALA A 233 -8.76 3.30 12.10
C ALA A 233 -9.35 4.28 13.13
N THR A 234 -8.55 5.23 13.59
CA THR A 234 -8.98 6.28 14.51
C THR A 234 -9.34 7.55 13.72
N ILE A 235 -10.62 7.94 13.72
CA ILE A 235 -11.12 9.08 12.93
C ILE A 235 -11.65 10.25 13.80
N ASP A 236 -11.25 10.28 15.07
CA ASP A 236 -11.72 11.32 15.99
C ASP A 236 -11.40 12.72 15.45
N ARG A 237 -12.42 13.59 15.44
CA ARG A 237 -12.34 14.96 14.92
C ARG A 237 -11.90 15.09 13.46
N ALA A 238 -11.94 14.01 12.69
CA ALA A 238 -11.75 14.11 11.25
C ALA A 238 -12.93 14.82 10.58
N SER A 239 -12.65 15.73 9.65
CA SER A 239 -13.68 16.32 8.79
C SER A 239 -14.04 15.34 7.69
N MET A 240 -15.32 15.01 7.56
CA MET A 240 -15.80 14.02 6.58
C MET A 240 -16.97 14.55 5.73
N ALA A 241 -17.11 15.86 5.62
CA ALA A 241 -18.20 16.46 4.84
C ALA A 241 -18.12 16.04 3.37
N GLY A 242 -19.19 15.49 2.82
CA GLY A 242 -19.23 15.02 1.43
C GLY A 242 -18.40 13.78 1.13
N THR A 243 -17.74 13.18 2.12
CA THR A 243 -16.94 11.95 1.96
C THR A 243 -17.83 10.80 1.51
N THR A 244 -17.39 10.05 0.50
CA THR A 244 -18.00 8.77 0.14
C THR A 244 -17.45 7.69 1.07
N MET A 245 -18.30 7.09 1.90
CA MET A 245 -17.93 6.07 2.88
C MET A 245 -17.67 4.72 2.21
N PRO A 246 -17.07 3.72 2.92
CA PRO A 246 -16.78 2.41 2.35
C PRO A 246 -17.98 1.68 1.75
N ASP A 247 -19.18 1.90 2.27
CA ASP A 247 -20.42 1.33 1.76
C ASP A 247 -20.99 2.08 0.53
N GLY A 248 -20.29 3.11 0.06
CA GLY A 248 -20.66 3.96 -1.06
C GLY A 248 -21.64 5.09 -0.72
N ARG A 249 -22.06 5.25 0.54
CA ARG A 249 -22.92 6.36 0.97
C ARG A 249 -22.11 7.63 1.17
N LYS A 250 -22.72 8.77 0.89
CA LYS A 250 -22.10 10.06 1.21
C LYS A 250 -22.39 10.47 2.66
N ASN A 251 -21.33 10.89 3.34
CA ASN A 251 -21.45 11.54 4.63
C ASN A 251 -21.94 12.98 4.42
N GLN A 252 -23.03 13.35 5.08
CA GLN A 252 -23.66 14.67 4.95
C GLN A 252 -23.09 15.67 5.96
#